data_c43b7fbf194d364e3590ab781a1eb776
#
_entry.id   c43b7fbf194d364e3590ab781a1eb776
#
_cell.length_a   1.000
_cell.length_b   1.000
_cell.length_c   1.000
_cell.angle_alpha   90.00
_cell.angle_beta   90.00
_cell.angle_gamma   90.00
#
_symmetry.space_group_name_H-M   'P 1'
#
loop_
_entity.id
_entity.type
_entity.pdbx_description
1 polymer ?
#
loop_
_entity_poly.entity_id
_entity_poly.type
_entity_poly.pdbx_seq_one_letter_code
_entity_poly.pdbx_strand_id
1 'polypeptide(L)'
;MDNRPILILAAAHDTTNIVYNAISKNFAVEKVILEGRESKKKFIMRRIRRLGLLTVTGQVLFQFTIGKLLPKFSQKRILQIIRENNLDLTPITGEKIMPVDSVNDERVLSIIKEIDPSLIIVNGTRIISKKILKNIPCKIINTHAGITPKYRGVHGGYWALVNRDPQHNGVTVHYVNAGI
;
A
#
# COMPACT_ATOMS: atom_id res chain seq x y z
N MET A 1 -14.23 -20.47 15.17
CA MET A 1 -13.56 -19.36 14.48
C MET A 1 -12.14 -19.80 14.12
N ASP A 2 -11.62 -19.43 12.98
CA ASP A 2 -10.22 -19.74 12.61
C ASP A 2 -9.29 -18.90 13.51
N ASN A 3 -8.51 -19.58 14.37
CA ASN A 3 -7.61 -18.93 15.33
C ASN A 3 -6.24 -18.56 14.74
N ARG A 4 -6.01 -18.86 13.46
CA ARG A 4 -4.76 -18.51 12.81
C ARG A 4 -4.63 -17.00 12.67
N PRO A 5 -3.40 -16.48 12.76
CA PRO A 5 -3.15 -15.04 12.77
C PRO A 5 -3.38 -14.39 11.39
N ILE A 6 -3.42 -13.05 11.40
CA ILE A 6 -3.37 -12.23 10.20
C ILE A 6 -1.92 -11.84 9.90
N LEU A 7 -1.57 -11.81 8.63
CA LEU A 7 -0.32 -11.27 8.11
C LEU A 7 -0.61 -10.00 7.29
N ILE A 8 0.21 -8.98 7.44
CA ILE A 8 0.11 -7.75 6.63
C ILE A 8 1.31 -7.66 5.69
N LEU A 9 1.07 -7.50 4.39
CA LEU A 9 2.07 -7.13 3.39
C LEU A 9 1.91 -5.65 3.08
N ALA A 10 2.90 -4.83 3.37
CA ALA A 10 2.75 -3.39 3.27
C ALA A 10 4.02 -2.67 2.79
N ALA A 11 3.84 -1.44 2.29
CA ALA A 11 4.93 -0.49 2.12
C ALA A 11 5.10 0.38 3.38
N ALA A 12 6.29 0.95 3.56
CA ALA A 12 6.60 1.81 4.71
C ALA A 12 5.94 3.19 4.55
N HIS A 13 4.70 3.32 5.03
CA HIS A 13 3.89 4.54 5.04
C HIS A 13 3.10 4.67 6.34
N ASP A 14 2.70 5.90 6.70
CA ASP A 14 1.85 6.16 7.88
C ASP A 14 0.52 5.39 7.83
N THR A 15 -0.03 5.19 6.63
CA THR A 15 -1.23 4.37 6.43
C THR A 15 -1.06 2.93 6.88
N THR A 16 0.15 2.39 6.84
CA THR A 16 0.43 1.04 7.34
C THR A 16 0.32 0.97 8.86
N ASN A 17 0.79 1.99 9.58
CA ASN A 17 0.60 2.08 11.02
C ASN A 17 -0.90 2.15 11.37
N ILE A 18 -1.65 3.00 10.67
CA ILE A 18 -3.10 3.14 10.88
C ILE A 18 -3.82 1.80 10.66
N VAL A 19 -3.53 1.11 9.55
CA VAL A 19 -4.15 -0.19 9.23
C VAL A 19 -3.78 -1.24 10.28
N TYR A 20 -2.49 -1.35 10.63
CA TYR A 20 -2.03 -2.29 11.65
C TYR A 20 -2.70 -2.02 12.99
N ASN A 21 -2.69 -0.78 13.48
CA ASN A 21 -3.25 -0.42 14.79
C ASN A 21 -4.77 -0.62 14.83
N ALA A 22 -5.48 -0.36 13.72
CA ALA A 22 -6.91 -0.61 13.64
C ALA A 22 -7.25 -2.11 13.67
N ILE A 23 -6.51 -2.94 12.93
CA ILE A 23 -6.73 -4.39 12.84
C ILE A 23 -6.34 -5.09 14.14
N SER A 24 -5.19 -4.75 14.72
CA SER A 24 -4.65 -5.39 15.92
C SER A 24 -5.50 -5.18 17.18
N LYS A 25 -6.44 -4.23 17.18
CA LYS A 25 -7.41 -4.06 18.27
C LYS A 25 -8.35 -5.27 18.43
N ASN A 26 -8.65 -5.97 17.34
CA ASN A 26 -9.67 -7.02 17.33
C ASN A 26 -9.14 -8.37 16.80
N PHE A 27 -7.98 -8.39 16.17
CA PHE A 27 -7.41 -9.57 15.53
C PHE A 27 -5.92 -9.72 15.85
N ALA A 28 -5.48 -10.97 15.98
CA ALA A 28 -4.07 -11.28 16.16
C ALA A 28 -3.30 -11.03 14.85
N VAL A 29 -2.52 -9.96 14.79
CA VAL A 29 -1.58 -9.69 13.69
C VAL A 29 -0.22 -10.25 14.09
N GLU A 30 0.25 -11.28 13.40
CA GLU A 30 1.53 -11.93 13.74
C GLU A 30 2.72 -11.09 13.31
N LYS A 31 2.77 -10.75 12.02
CA LYS A 31 3.87 -9.94 11.45
C LYS A 31 3.33 -8.96 10.40
N VAL A 32 4.14 -7.94 10.18
CA VAL A 32 4.00 -6.98 9.08
C VAL A 32 5.24 -7.10 8.20
N ILE A 33 5.10 -7.67 7.00
CA ILE A 33 6.16 -7.73 6.01
C ILE A 33 6.21 -6.37 5.32
N LEU A 34 7.27 -5.60 5.60
CA LEU A 34 7.47 -4.28 5.02
C LEU A 34 8.34 -4.36 3.76
N GLU A 35 7.73 -4.03 2.63
CA GLU A 35 8.41 -3.95 1.35
C GLU A 35 9.30 -2.70 1.27
N GLY A 36 10.56 -2.91 0.94
CA GLY A 36 11.53 -1.85 0.73
C GLY A 36 11.18 -0.99 -0.50
N ARG A 37 11.61 0.28 -0.45
CA ARG A 37 11.44 1.19 -1.59
C ARG A 37 12.29 0.75 -2.77
N GLU A 38 11.73 0.76 -3.97
CA GLU A 38 12.49 0.55 -5.19
C GLU A 38 13.60 1.60 -5.31
N SER A 39 14.76 1.20 -5.80
CA SER A 39 15.85 2.14 -6.10
C SER A 39 15.38 3.26 -7.01
N LYS A 40 15.56 4.53 -6.57
CA LYS A 40 15.17 5.72 -7.33
C LYS A 40 15.74 5.70 -8.75
N LYS A 41 16.99 5.23 -8.92
CA LYS A 41 17.65 5.11 -10.23
C LYS A 41 16.89 4.13 -11.14
N LYS A 42 16.56 2.92 -10.64
CA LYS A 42 15.80 1.91 -11.41
C LYS A 42 14.41 2.45 -11.78
N PHE A 43 13.73 3.09 -10.84
CA PHE A 43 12.43 3.71 -11.05
C PHE A 43 12.47 4.78 -12.15
N ILE A 44 13.40 5.75 -12.06
CA ILE A 44 13.55 6.84 -13.04
C ILE A 44 13.89 6.28 -14.43
N MET A 45 14.87 5.36 -14.52
CA MET A 45 15.23 4.75 -15.80
C MET A 45 14.09 4.02 -16.48
N ARG A 46 13.28 3.26 -15.72
CA ARG A 46 12.09 2.60 -16.24
C ARG A 46 11.07 3.62 -16.75
N ARG A 47 10.88 4.74 -16.05
CA ARG A 47 9.96 5.80 -16.49
C ARG A 47 10.46 6.51 -17.74
N ILE A 48 11.76 6.81 -17.84
CA ILE A 48 12.37 7.42 -19.04
C ILE A 48 12.13 6.54 -20.26
N ARG A 49 12.36 5.22 -20.13
CA ARG A 49 12.10 4.27 -21.23
C ARG A 49 10.65 4.24 -21.68
N ARG A 50 9.71 4.45 -20.76
CA ARG A 50 8.27 4.38 -21.04
C ARG A 50 7.66 5.70 -21.50
N LEU A 51 8.08 6.83 -20.92
CA LEU A 51 7.42 8.15 -21.07
C LEU A 51 8.30 9.18 -21.79
N GLY A 52 9.57 8.86 -22.04
CA GLY A 52 10.54 9.79 -22.61
C GLY A 52 11.19 10.70 -21.56
N LEU A 53 12.38 11.20 -21.92
CA LEU A 53 13.21 12.01 -21.02
C LEU A 53 12.54 13.32 -20.61
N LEU A 54 11.95 14.06 -21.55
CA LEU A 54 11.33 15.37 -21.29
C LEU A 54 10.19 15.26 -20.28
N THR A 55 9.29 14.28 -20.45
CA THR A 55 8.18 14.05 -19.54
C THR A 55 8.67 13.73 -18.13
N VAL A 56 9.69 12.88 -18.01
CA VAL A 56 10.22 12.49 -16.70
C VAL A 56 10.95 13.65 -16.04
N THR A 57 11.68 14.46 -16.79
CA THR A 57 12.32 15.67 -16.27
C THR A 57 11.29 16.64 -15.71
N GLY A 58 10.19 16.90 -16.43
CA GLY A 58 9.08 17.73 -15.94
C GLY A 58 8.45 17.16 -14.66
N GLN A 59 8.26 15.83 -14.57
CA GLN A 59 7.75 15.18 -13.36
C GLN A 59 8.69 15.32 -12.17
N VAL A 60 10.00 15.15 -12.39
CA VAL A 60 11.02 15.31 -11.35
C VAL A 60 11.03 16.76 -10.86
N LEU A 61 11.04 17.74 -11.78
CA LEU A 61 11.00 19.17 -11.43
C LEU A 61 9.74 19.50 -10.62
N PHE A 62 8.56 19.03 -11.04
CA PHE A 62 7.31 19.19 -10.31
C PHE A 62 7.40 18.62 -8.88
N GLN A 63 7.98 17.43 -8.72
CA GLN A 63 8.15 16.81 -7.40
C GLN A 63 9.09 17.60 -6.49
N PHE A 64 10.16 18.16 -7.04
CA PHE A 64 11.12 18.96 -6.26
C PHE A 64 10.60 20.35 -5.88
N THR A 65 9.68 20.91 -6.65
CA THR A 65 9.08 22.22 -6.40
C THR A 65 7.72 22.07 -5.71
N ILE A 66 6.67 21.93 -6.48
CA ILE A 66 5.28 21.91 -6.01
C ILE A 66 5.02 20.71 -5.09
N GLY A 67 5.53 19.53 -5.43
CA GLY A 67 5.34 18.30 -4.65
C GLY A 67 5.89 18.38 -3.22
N LYS A 68 6.93 19.19 -2.97
CA LYS A 68 7.44 19.44 -1.62
C LYS A 68 6.65 20.52 -0.86
N LEU A 69 6.03 21.43 -1.56
CA LEU A 69 5.27 22.53 -0.95
C LEU A 69 3.85 22.09 -0.56
N LEU A 70 3.17 21.31 -1.40
CA LEU A 70 1.79 20.88 -1.17
C LEU A 70 1.56 20.23 0.20
N PRO A 71 2.41 19.31 0.70
CA PRO A 71 2.22 18.70 2.02
C PRO A 71 2.24 19.74 3.16
N LYS A 72 3.06 20.80 3.04
CA LYS A 72 3.14 21.86 4.06
C LYS A 72 1.82 22.64 4.16
N PHE A 73 1.20 22.95 3.03
CA PHE A 73 -0.12 23.61 3.00
C PHE A 73 -1.24 22.70 3.48
N SER A 74 -1.14 21.39 3.25
CA SER A 74 -2.15 20.42 3.63
C SER A 74 -2.03 19.93 5.07
N GLN A 75 -0.94 20.23 5.76
CA GLN A 75 -0.62 19.64 7.08
C GLN A 75 -1.73 19.86 8.12
N LYS A 76 -2.28 21.08 8.21
CA LYS A 76 -3.39 21.38 9.15
C LYS A 76 -4.60 20.49 8.89
N ARG A 77 -4.97 20.32 7.60
CA ARG A 77 -6.10 19.47 7.21
C ARG A 77 -5.84 17.99 7.45
N ILE A 78 -4.63 17.52 7.21
CA ILE A 78 -4.22 16.13 7.49
C ILE A 78 -4.34 15.86 9.00
N LEU A 79 -3.80 16.72 9.85
CA LEU A 79 -3.90 16.58 11.31
C LEU A 79 -5.35 16.64 11.80
N GLN A 80 -6.17 17.48 11.19
CA GLN A 80 -7.60 17.53 11.48
C GLN A 80 -8.28 16.19 11.16
N ILE A 81 -8.06 15.63 9.97
CA ILE A 81 -8.61 14.31 9.55
C ILE A 81 -8.18 13.21 10.53
N ILE A 82 -6.90 13.19 10.90
CA ILE A 82 -6.37 12.21 11.86
C ILE A 82 -7.13 12.28 13.18
N ARG A 83 -7.34 13.48 13.72
CA ARG A 83 -8.03 13.70 15.00
C ARG A 83 -9.53 13.37 14.89
N GLU A 84 -10.21 13.88 13.87
CA GLU A 84 -11.66 13.66 13.67
C GLU A 84 -12.02 12.18 13.51
N ASN A 85 -11.10 11.37 12.98
CA ASN A 85 -11.32 9.95 12.75
C ASN A 85 -10.58 9.05 13.76
N ASN A 86 -9.96 9.61 14.81
CA ASN A 86 -9.20 8.87 15.81
C ASN A 86 -8.18 7.89 15.20
N LEU A 87 -7.45 8.32 14.16
CA LEU A 87 -6.49 7.49 13.46
C LEU A 87 -5.22 7.34 14.30
N ASP A 88 -4.84 6.10 14.59
CA ASP A 88 -3.66 5.78 15.37
C ASP A 88 -2.43 5.62 14.46
N LEU A 89 -1.50 6.56 14.58
CA LEU A 89 -0.24 6.61 13.84
C LEU A 89 0.94 6.02 14.61
N THR A 90 0.69 5.45 15.81
CA THR A 90 1.76 4.86 16.62
C THR A 90 2.59 3.89 15.77
N PRO A 91 3.91 4.05 15.73
CA PRO A 91 4.78 3.15 14.97
C PRO A 91 4.63 1.71 15.43
N ILE A 92 4.60 0.81 14.47
CA ILE A 92 4.60 -0.63 14.73
C ILE A 92 5.90 -1.02 15.43
N THR A 93 5.84 -1.85 16.46
CA THR A 93 7.02 -2.33 17.19
C THR A 93 7.95 -3.12 16.27
N GLY A 94 9.26 -2.97 16.45
CA GLY A 94 10.27 -3.63 15.59
C GLY A 94 10.12 -5.14 15.50
N GLU A 95 9.69 -5.77 16.61
CA GLU A 95 9.44 -7.22 16.66
C GLU A 95 8.36 -7.71 15.71
N LYS A 96 7.36 -6.86 15.41
CA LYS A 96 6.31 -7.18 14.46
C LYS A 96 6.71 -6.93 13.00
N ILE A 97 7.79 -6.19 12.77
CA ILE A 97 8.23 -5.80 11.42
C ILE A 97 9.22 -6.80 10.86
N MET A 98 8.97 -7.23 9.63
CA MET A 98 9.86 -8.09 8.85
C MET A 98 10.18 -7.38 7.52
N PRO A 99 11.36 -6.78 7.38
CA PRO A 99 11.73 -6.05 6.16
C PRO A 99 12.10 -7.01 5.04
N VAL A 100 11.63 -6.71 3.83
CA VAL A 100 11.97 -7.42 2.59
C VAL A 100 12.23 -6.43 1.47
N ASP A 101 13.08 -6.79 0.50
CA ASP A 101 13.33 -5.95 -0.67
C ASP A 101 12.11 -5.89 -1.61
N SER A 102 11.36 -6.99 -1.68
CA SER A 102 10.17 -7.11 -2.50
C SER A 102 9.21 -8.15 -1.93
N VAL A 103 7.90 -7.87 -2.01
CA VAL A 103 6.85 -8.87 -1.73
C VAL A 103 6.88 -10.05 -2.71
N ASN A 104 7.64 -9.93 -3.80
CA ASN A 104 7.85 -10.97 -4.81
C ASN A 104 9.10 -11.83 -4.55
N ASP A 105 9.80 -11.62 -3.45
CA ASP A 105 10.91 -12.46 -3.02
C ASP A 105 10.38 -13.84 -2.56
N GLU A 106 11.08 -14.92 -2.91
CA GLU A 106 10.70 -16.27 -2.52
C GLU A 106 10.72 -16.48 -1.00
N ARG A 107 11.55 -15.72 -0.27
CA ARG A 107 11.54 -15.69 1.20
C ARG A 107 10.18 -15.31 1.78
N VAL A 108 9.42 -14.48 1.09
CA VAL A 108 8.05 -14.10 1.52
C VAL A 108 7.14 -15.31 1.56
N LEU A 109 7.26 -16.23 0.58
CA LEU A 109 6.49 -17.49 0.60
C LEU A 109 6.89 -18.41 1.77
N SER A 110 8.17 -18.47 2.10
CA SER A 110 8.65 -19.26 3.25
C SER A 110 8.07 -18.72 4.55
N ILE A 111 8.11 -17.40 4.73
CA ILE A 111 7.53 -16.69 5.88
C ILE A 111 6.02 -16.94 5.98
N ILE A 112 5.30 -16.83 4.86
CA ILE A 112 3.84 -17.07 4.83
C ILE A 112 3.53 -18.52 5.22
N LYS A 113 4.30 -19.48 4.76
CA LYS A 113 4.12 -20.91 5.11
C LYS A 113 4.41 -21.19 6.57
N GLU A 114 5.43 -20.55 7.14
CA GLU A 114 5.82 -20.70 8.55
C GLU A 114 4.75 -20.11 9.48
N ILE A 115 4.22 -18.94 9.15
CA ILE A 115 3.19 -18.26 9.95
C ILE A 115 1.82 -18.93 9.79
N ASP A 116 1.54 -19.53 8.65
CA ASP A 116 0.24 -20.13 8.27
C ASP A 116 -0.94 -19.17 8.57
N PRO A 117 -0.97 -17.97 7.98
CA PRO A 117 -2.01 -17.00 8.30
C PRO A 117 -3.37 -17.41 7.76
N SER A 118 -4.44 -17.05 8.47
CA SER A 118 -5.82 -17.21 7.99
C SER A 118 -6.18 -16.22 6.87
N LEU A 119 -5.53 -15.05 6.90
CA LEU A 119 -5.77 -13.94 5.98
C LEU A 119 -4.50 -13.12 5.79
N ILE A 120 -4.27 -12.68 4.55
CA ILE A 120 -3.25 -11.67 4.24
C ILE A 120 -3.93 -10.36 3.85
N ILE A 121 -3.52 -9.27 4.49
CA ILE A 121 -3.94 -7.90 4.14
C ILE A 121 -2.82 -7.22 3.38
N VAL A 122 -3.14 -6.66 2.21
CA VAL A 122 -2.19 -5.91 1.38
C VAL A 122 -2.47 -4.42 1.49
N ASN A 123 -1.44 -3.63 1.80
CA ASN A 123 -1.54 -2.17 1.88
C ASN A 123 -0.36 -1.48 1.18
N GLY A 124 -0.57 -1.02 -0.05
CA GLY A 124 0.35 -0.16 -0.77
C GLY A 124 1.64 -0.81 -1.29
N THR A 125 1.71 -2.13 -1.39
CA THR A 125 2.85 -2.84 -1.99
C THR A 125 2.89 -2.69 -3.50
N ARG A 126 3.99 -3.16 -4.11
CA ARG A 126 4.02 -3.43 -5.56
C ARG A 126 3.03 -4.51 -5.92
N ILE A 127 2.74 -4.63 -7.22
CA ILE A 127 1.92 -5.73 -7.74
C ILE A 127 2.56 -7.06 -7.37
N ILE A 128 1.78 -7.91 -6.69
CA ILE A 128 2.20 -9.27 -6.33
C ILE A 128 2.15 -10.12 -7.60
N SER A 129 3.25 -10.81 -7.88
CA SER A 129 3.38 -11.63 -9.09
C SER A 129 2.45 -12.84 -9.06
N LYS A 130 2.04 -13.30 -10.24
CA LYS A 130 1.24 -14.53 -10.37
C LYS A 130 1.93 -15.75 -9.75
N LYS A 131 3.27 -15.80 -9.79
CA LYS A 131 4.05 -16.87 -9.16
C LYS A 131 3.84 -16.90 -7.64
N ILE A 132 3.91 -15.74 -6.99
CA ILE A 132 3.69 -15.62 -5.54
C ILE A 132 2.23 -15.91 -5.21
N LEU A 133 1.26 -15.26 -5.88
CA LEU A 133 -0.17 -15.43 -5.61
C LEU A 133 -0.64 -16.89 -5.69
N LYS A 134 -0.15 -17.67 -6.67
CA LYS A 134 -0.53 -19.08 -6.84
C LYS A 134 -0.04 -19.98 -5.71
N ASN A 135 0.98 -19.56 -4.97
CA ASN A 135 1.60 -20.35 -3.91
C ASN A 135 1.20 -19.91 -2.49
N ILE A 136 0.34 -18.91 -2.37
CA ILE A 136 -0.22 -18.47 -1.08
C ILE A 136 -1.45 -19.32 -0.77
N PRO A 137 -1.48 -20.01 0.39
CA PRO A 137 -2.54 -20.96 0.71
C PRO A 137 -3.81 -20.34 1.31
N CYS A 138 -3.81 -19.04 1.59
CA CYS A 138 -4.91 -18.34 2.25
C CYS A 138 -5.51 -17.22 1.39
N LYS A 139 -6.62 -16.63 1.85
CA LYS A 139 -7.23 -15.48 1.20
C LYS A 139 -6.35 -14.23 1.35
N ILE A 140 -6.36 -13.40 0.32
CA ILE A 140 -5.65 -12.13 0.29
C ILE A 140 -6.66 -11.04 0.00
N ILE A 141 -6.68 -9.99 0.79
CA ILE A 141 -7.48 -8.78 0.53
C ILE A 141 -6.55 -7.58 0.34
N ASN A 142 -6.98 -6.64 -0.49
CA ASN A 142 -6.28 -5.39 -0.72
C ASN A 142 -7.21 -4.21 -0.45
N THR A 143 -6.66 -3.20 0.21
CA THR A 143 -7.33 -1.91 0.38
C THR A 143 -6.85 -0.96 -0.70
N HIS A 144 -7.74 -0.54 -1.57
CA HIS A 144 -7.45 0.32 -2.71
C HIS A 144 -8.13 1.68 -2.56
N ALA A 145 -7.34 2.76 -2.63
CA ALA A 145 -7.84 4.14 -2.58
C ALA A 145 -8.42 4.55 -3.94
N GLY A 146 -9.64 4.12 -4.21
CA GLY A 146 -10.40 4.37 -5.44
C GLY A 146 -11.53 3.36 -5.59
N ILE A 147 -12.64 3.78 -6.15
CA ILE A 147 -13.75 2.88 -6.46
C ILE A 147 -13.45 2.11 -7.75
N THR A 148 -13.16 0.83 -7.62
CA THR A 148 -12.90 -0.07 -8.75
C THR A 148 -14.21 -0.65 -9.32
N PRO A 149 -14.24 -0.96 -10.62
CA PRO A 149 -13.16 -0.94 -11.61
C PRO A 149 -12.86 0.42 -12.23
N LYS A 150 -13.68 1.45 -12.01
CA LYS A 150 -13.62 2.73 -12.71
C LYS A 150 -12.32 3.50 -12.44
N TYR A 151 -11.90 3.57 -11.17
CA TYR A 151 -10.69 4.27 -10.75
C TYR A 151 -9.63 3.30 -10.22
N ARG A 152 -9.08 2.50 -11.14
CA ARG A 152 -7.94 1.62 -10.88
C ARG A 152 -6.64 2.40 -10.89
N GLY A 153 -5.62 1.86 -10.23
CA GLY A 153 -4.26 2.39 -10.22
C GLY A 153 -4.00 3.40 -9.11
N VAL A 154 -2.95 4.19 -9.24
CA VAL A 154 -2.52 5.11 -8.21
C VAL A 154 -3.39 6.36 -8.21
N HIS A 155 -3.76 6.85 -7.01
CA HIS A 155 -4.53 8.09 -6.82
C HIS A 155 -5.95 8.06 -7.39
N GLY A 156 -6.67 6.94 -7.25
CA GLY A 156 -8.03 6.79 -7.78
C GLY A 156 -8.99 7.89 -7.34
N GLY A 157 -8.99 8.27 -6.05
CA GLY A 157 -9.79 9.38 -5.54
C GLY A 157 -9.45 10.74 -6.17
N TYR A 158 -8.16 11.02 -6.40
CA TYR A 158 -7.75 12.25 -7.10
C TYR A 158 -8.33 12.30 -8.52
N TRP A 159 -8.23 11.20 -9.27
CA TRP A 159 -8.77 11.15 -10.64
C TRP A 159 -10.29 11.23 -10.67
N ALA A 160 -10.99 10.68 -9.67
CA ALA A 160 -12.43 10.86 -9.56
C ALA A 160 -12.80 12.34 -9.43
N LEU A 161 -12.10 13.09 -8.59
CA LEU A 161 -12.34 14.54 -8.42
C LEU A 161 -11.97 15.34 -9.68
N VAL A 162 -10.83 15.05 -10.32
CA VAL A 162 -10.42 15.69 -11.59
C VAL A 162 -11.45 15.48 -12.68
N ASN A 163 -12.04 14.29 -12.75
CA ASN A 163 -13.08 13.94 -13.73
C ASN A 163 -14.48 14.43 -13.33
N ARG A 164 -14.60 15.26 -12.26
CA ARG A 164 -15.88 15.76 -11.74
C ARG A 164 -16.86 14.63 -11.36
N ASP A 165 -16.33 13.56 -10.81
CA ASP A 165 -17.04 12.34 -10.43
C ASP A 165 -16.84 12.02 -8.92
N PRO A 166 -17.24 12.96 -8.01
CA PRO A 166 -16.96 12.85 -6.58
C PRO A 166 -17.64 11.66 -5.91
N GLN A 167 -18.75 11.15 -6.48
CA GLN A 167 -19.44 9.96 -5.99
C GLN A 167 -18.60 8.68 -6.08
N HIS A 168 -17.53 8.66 -6.91
CA HIS A 168 -16.57 7.57 -7.00
C HIS A 168 -15.26 7.88 -6.27
N ASN A 169 -15.24 8.88 -5.39
CA ASN A 169 -14.13 9.12 -4.48
C ASN A 169 -14.32 8.29 -3.21
N GLY A 170 -13.61 7.19 -3.10
CA GLY A 170 -13.76 6.28 -1.96
C GLY A 170 -12.71 5.18 -1.95
N VAL A 171 -13.00 4.11 -1.21
CA VAL A 171 -12.10 2.97 -1.01
C VAL A 171 -12.80 1.69 -1.45
N THR A 172 -12.07 0.79 -2.07
CA THR A 172 -12.51 -0.57 -2.37
C THR A 172 -11.65 -1.56 -1.58
N VAL A 173 -12.30 -2.43 -0.82
CA VAL A 173 -11.66 -3.64 -0.27
C VAL A 173 -12.05 -4.82 -1.14
N HIS A 174 -11.10 -5.51 -1.70
CA HIS A 174 -11.36 -6.61 -2.62
C HIS A 174 -10.38 -7.77 -2.44
N TYR A 175 -10.80 -8.96 -2.83
CA TYR A 175 -9.89 -10.09 -2.90
C TYR A 175 -8.85 -9.89 -4.01
N VAL A 176 -7.62 -10.31 -3.71
CA VAL A 176 -6.53 -10.33 -4.70
C VAL A 176 -6.46 -11.72 -5.31
N ASN A 177 -6.55 -11.77 -6.63
CA ASN A 177 -6.39 -13.00 -7.40
C ASN A 177 -5.48 -12.79 -8.61
N ALA A 178 -5.07 -13.88 -9.25
CA ALA A 178 -4.14 -13.84 -10.39
C ALA A 178 -4.74 -13.24 -11.69
N GLY A 179 -6.00 -12.84 -11.68
CA GLY A 179 -6.74 -12.32 -12.84
C GLY A 179 -7.03 -10.81 -12.81
N ILE A 180 -6.60 -10.10 -11.75
CA ILE A 180 -6.82 -8.66 -11.60
C ILE A 180 -5.49 -7.93 -11.74
#